data_6723c8ac3bd2daf801644ddb6b10cc2d
#
_entry.id   6723c8ac3bd2daf801644ddb6b10cc2d
#
_cell.length_a   1.000
_cell.length_b   1.000
_cell.length_c   1.000
_cell.angle_alpha   90.00
_cell.angle_beta   90.00
_cell.angle_gamma   90.00
#
_symmetry.space_group_name_H-M   'P 1'
#
loop_
_entity.id
_entity.type
_entity.pdbx_description
1 polymer ?
#
loop_
_entity_poly.entity_id
_entity_poly.type
_entity_poly.pdbx_seq_one_letter_code
_entity_poly.pdbx_strand_id
1 'polypeptide(L)'
;MNPSPLRYPGGKYKLYKYVVQLVQQNDCTTYIEPFCGGAALALELLFDGVVKNIIINDYDYTIYCFWDSILNRTDEFIQKILSTDVNIEEWNRQKVIREQMNTYSGLEIGFSTFFLNRTNRSGIIDKAGPIGGMNQEGTYSID
;
A
#
# COMPACT_ATOMS: atom_id res chain seq x y z
N MET A 1 -11.57 8.29 8.98
CA MET A 1 -10.20 7.72 9.19
C MET A 1 -9.66 7.37 7.82
N ASN A 2 -8.38 7.57 7.52
CA ASN A 2 -7.84 7.17 6.19
C ASN A 2 -7.88 5.65 6.06
N PRO A 3 -8.65 5.07 5.11
CA PRO A 3 -8.83 3.63 5.00
C PRO A 3 -7.66 2.91 4.32
N SER A 4 -6.67 3.65 3.80
CA SER A 4 -5.55 3.07 3.08
C SER A 4 -4.64 2.24 3.99
N PRO A 5 -4.29 1.01 3.62
CA PRO A 5 -3.27 0.22 4.32
C PRO A 5 -1.85 0.76 4.11
N LEU A 6 -1.64 1.61 3.09
CA LEU A 6 -0.36 2.26 2.81
C LEU A 6 -0.35 3.72 3.31
N ARG A 7 0.74 4.12 3.94
CA ARG A 7 1.07 5.53 4.20
C ARG A 7 1.60 6.14 2.91
N TYR A 8 0.71 6.62 2.03
CA TYR A 8 1.09 7.08 0.69
C TYR A 8 1.13 8.61 0.64
N PRO A 9 2.31 9.23 0.45
CA PRO A 9 2.42 10.68 0.29
C PRO A 9 1.65 11.16 -0.94
N GLY A 10 0.91 12.26 -0.81
CA GLY A 10 0.13 12.83 -1.92
C GLY A 10 -1.19 12.11 -2.21
N GLY A 11 -1.66 11.29 -1.27
CA GLY A 11 -2.96 10.61 -1.40
C GLY A 11 -4.12 11.58 -1.67
N LYS A 12 -5.06 11.15 -2.51
CA LYS A 12 -6.20 11.96 -3.00
C LYS A 12 -7.36 12.09 -2.00
N TYR A 13 -7.20 11.59 -0.79
CA TYR A 13 -8.24 11.59 0.26
C TYR A 13 -8.87 12.96 0.51
N LYS A 14 -8.09 14.04 0.39
CA LYS A 14 -8.59 15.42 0.55
C LYS A 14 -9.63 15.82 -0.49
N LEU A 15 -9.72 15.12 -1.62
CA LEU A 15 -10.70 15.36 -2.68
C LEU A 15 -12.03 14.66 -2.42
N TYR A 16 -12.16 13.88 -1.34
CA TYR A 16 -13.33 13.03 -1.07
C TYR A 16 -14.67 13.78 -1.23
N LYS A 17 -14.84 14.88 -0.53
CA LYS A 17 -16.11 15.66 -0.58
C LYS A 17 -16.46 16.14 -1.99
N TYR A 18 -15.45 16.54 -2.75
CA TYR A 18 -15.64 16.99 -4.13
C TYR A 18 -16.03 15.82 -5.04
N VAL A 19 -15.36 14.69 -4.91
CA VAL A 19 -15.66 13.50 -5.73
C VAL A 19 -17.03 12.91 -5.40
N VAL A 20 -17.45 12.92 -4.13
CA VAL A 20 -18.83 12.54 -3.74
C VAL A 20 -19.87 13.36 -4.50
N GLN A 21 -19.70 14.70 -4.58
CA GLN A 21 -20.60 15.56 -5.32
C GLN A 21 -20.64 15.20 -6.82
N LEU A 22 -19.47 14.95 -7.43
CA LEU A 22 -19.40 14.57 -8.84
C LEU A 22 -20.10 13.23 -9.10
N VAL A 23 -19.88 12.23 -8.25
CA VAL A 23 -20.53 10.91 -8.34
C VAL A 23 -22.04 11.05 -8.28
N GLN A 24 -22.56 11.82 -7.32
CA GLN A 24 -23.99 12.00 -7.13
C GLN A 24 -24.64 12.79 -8.26
N GLN A 25 -23.96 13.81 -8.80
CA GLN A 25 -24.46 14.62 -9.93
C GLN A 25 -24.52 13.86 -11.25
N ASN A 26 -23.75 12.79 -11.40
CA ASN A 26 -23.64 12.01 -12.64
C ASN A 26 -24.20 10.60 -12.52
N ASP A 27 -24.88 10.26 -11.43
CA ASP A 27 -25.43 8.91 -11.16
C ASP A 27 -24.41 7.77 -11.36
N CYS A 28 -23.15 8.03 -11.01
CA CYS A 28 -22.09 7.06 -11.18
C CYS A 28 -22.17 5.97 -10.12
N THR A 29 -21.96 4.72 -10.54
CA THR A 29 -21.92 3.55 -9.62
C THR A 29 -20.53 2.93 -9.50
N THR A 30 -19.59 3.35 -10.34
CA THR A 30 -18.21 2.84 -10.39
C THR A 30 -17.24 4.02 -10.39
N TYR A 31 -16.23 3.94 -9.53
CA TYR A 31 -15.13 4.88 -9.49
C TYR A 31 -13.85 4.21 -9.99
N ILE A 32 -13.12 4.87 -10.90
CA ILE A 32 -11.88 4.36 -11.47
C ILE A 32 -10.72 5.27 -11.05
N GLU A 33 -9.69 4.68 -10.46
CA GLU A 33 -8.48 5.38 -10.02
C GLU A 33 -7.22 4.81 -10.71
N PRO A 34 -6.79 5.36 -11.87
CA PRO A 34 -5.69 4.82 -12.67
C PRO A 34 -4.31 4.92 -12.01
N PHE A 35 -4.13 5.84 -11.07
CA PHE A 35 -2.91 6.09 -10.30
C PHE A 35 -3.28 6.05 -8.82
N CYS A 36 -3.60 4.85 -8.32
CA CYS A 36 -4.26 4.71 -7.02
C CYS A 36 -3.32 4.92 -5.82
N GLY A 37 -2.02 4.61 -5.95
CA GLY A 37 -1.12 4.60 -4.82
C GLY A 37 -1.70 3.81 -3.64
N GLY A 38 -1.97 4.48 -2.52
CA GLY A 38 -2.64 3.88 -1.36
C GLY A 38 -4.16 3.76 -1.48
N ALA A 39 -4.78 4.13 -2.59
CA ALA A 39 -6.21 4.03 -2.90
C ALA A 39 -7.18 4.59 -1.83
N ALA A 40 -6.73 5.53 -1.00
CA ALA A 40 -7.50 6.02 0.13
C ALA A 40 -8.86 6.62 -0.28
N LEU A 41 -8.91 7.34 -1.41
CA LEU A 41 -10.13 7.93 -1.93
C LEU A 41 -11.08 6.85 -2.46
N ALA A 42 -10.57 5.94 -3.28
CA ALA A 42 -11.37 4.85 -3.85
C ALA A 42 -12.00 3.97 -2.75
N LEU A 43 -11.21 3.62 -1.73
CA LEU A 43 -11.68 2.81 -0.60
C LEU A 43 -12.75 3.55 0.23
N GLU A 44 -12.56 4.84 0.51
CA GLU A 44 -13.56 5.61 1.28
C GLU A 44 -14.89 5.72 0.51
N LEU A 45 -14.83 5.98 -0.80
CA LEU A 45 -16.04 6.02 -1.64
C LEU A 45 -16.79 4.68 -1.64
N LEU A 46 -16.05 3.56 -1.63
CA LEU A 46 -16.63 2.22 -1.56
C LEU A 46 -17.23 1.92 -0.18
N PHE A 47 -16.49 2.18 0.90
CA PHE A 47 -16.91 1.87 2.26
C PHE A 47 -18.08 2.71 2.73
N ASP A 48 -18.16 3.97 2.29
CA ASP A 48 -19.31 4.83 2.57
C ASP A 48 -20.50 4.55 1.63
N GLY A 49 -20.40 3.58 0.71
CA GLY A 49 -21.46 3.22 -0.21
C GLY A 49 -21.79 4.32 -1.25
N VAL A 50 -20.89 5.28 -1.45
CA VAL A 50 -21.03 6.33 -2.48
C VAL A 50 -20.99 5.72 -3.87
N VAL A 51 -20.15 4.70 -4.06
CA VAL A 51 -20.09 3.87 -5.26
C VAL A 51 -20.25 2.40 -4.91
N LYS A 52 -20.69 1.60 -5.88
CA LYS A 52 -20.84 0.14 -5.71
C LYS A 52 -19.57 -0.62 -6.04
N ASN A 53 -18.77 -0.07 -6.95
CA ASN A 53 -17.55 -0.70 -7.45
C ASN A 53 -16.41 0.31 -7.52
N ILE A 54 -15.21 -0.17 -7.31
CA ILE A 54 -13.98 0.58 -7.60
C ILE A 54 -13.09 -0.25 -8.53
N ILE A 55 -12.40 0.45 -9.44
CA ILE A 55 -11.34 -0.13 -10.27
C ILE A 55 -10.09 0.68 -9.95
N ILE A 56 -9.09 0.01 -9.38
CA ILE A 56 -7.82 0.62 -9.01
C ILE A 56 -6.71 0.07 -9.89
N ASN A 57 -5.82 0.95 -10.30
CA ASN A 57 -4.59 0.61 -11.04
C ASN A 57 -3.47 1.54 -10.59
N ASP A 58 -2.24 1.11 -10.75
CA ASP A 58 -1.08 1.99 -10.62
C ASP A 58 -0.04 1.65 -11.70
N TYR A 59 0.69 2.68 -12.12
CA TYR A 59 1.80 2.53 -13.06
C TYR A 59 3.02 1.88 -12.39
N ASP A 60 3.21 2.13 -11.09
CA ASP A 60 4.26 1.47 -10.32
C ASP A 60 3.90 0.00 -10.11
N TYR A 61 4.63 -0.87 -10.80
CA TYR A 61 4.43 -2.32 -10.74
C TYR A 61 4.46 -2.87 -9.30
N THR A 62 5.21 -2.26 -8.40
CA THR A 62 5.29 -2.70 -7.01
C THR A 62 4.05 -2.35 -6.21
N ILE A 63 3.40 -1.24 -6.51
CA ILE A 63 2.08 -0.87 -5.97
C ILE A 63 1.01 -1.80 -6.54
N TYR A 64 1.07 -2.12 -7.83
CA TYR A 64 0.19 -3.14 -8.42
C TYR A 64 0.35 -4.48 -7.72
N CYS A 65 1.58 -4.99 -7.53
CA CYS A 65 1.83 -6.24 -6.83
C CYS A 65 1.29 -6.25 -5.40
N PHE A 66 1.38 -5.11 -4.70
CA PHE A 66 0.80 -4.97 -3.36
C PHE A 66 -0.72 -5.15 -3.40
N TRP A 67 -1.43 -4.45 -4.28
CA TRP A 67 -2.88 -4.54 -4.38
C TRP A 67 -3.33 -5.90 -4.89
N ASP A 68 -2.65 -6.47 -5.88
CA ASP A 68 -2.93 -7.83 -6.37
C ASP A 68 -2.77 -8.88 -5.27
N SER A 69 -1.71 -8.75 -4.45
CA SER A 69 -1.48 -9.67 -3.32
C SER A 69 -2.58 -9.57 -2.26
N ILE A 70 -3.03 -8.36 -1.92
CA ILE A 70 -4.12 -8.17 -0.95
C ILE A 70 -5.44 -8.74 -1.48
N LEU A 71 -5.75 -8.53 -2.75
CA LEU A 71 -7.06 -8.88 -3.31
C LEU A 71 -7.16 -10.35 -3.73
N ASN A 72 -6.09 -10.93 -4.24
CA ASN A 72 -6.10 -12.25 -4.87
C ASN A 72 -5.31 -13.31 -4.10
N ARG A 73 -4.45 -12.91 -3.14
CA ARG A 73 -3.61 -13.80 -2.33
C ARG A 73 -3.63 -13.40 -0.84
N THR A 74 -4.79 -13.01 -0.35
CA THR A 74 -5.00 -12.42 0.98
C THR A 74 -4.41 -13.28 2.10
N ASP A 75 -4.71 -14.58 2.12
CA ASP A 75 -4.24 -15.48 3.18
C ASP A 75 -2.72 -15.63 3.18
N GLU A 76 -2.11 -15.76 2.01
CA GLU A 76 -0.66 -15.85 1.87
C GLU A 76 0.02 -14.55 2.31
N PHE A 77 -0.58 -13.41 1.98
CA PHE A 77 -0.08 -12.10 2.38
C PHE A 77 -0.15 -11.91 3.90
N ILE A 78 -1.27 -12.30 4.53
CA ILE A 78 -1.44 -12.27 5.98
C ILE A 78 -0.42 -13.19 6.66
N GLN A 79 -0.23 -14.41 6.15
CA GLN A 79 0.76 -15.33 6.71
C GLN A 79 2.18 -14.75 6.63
N LYS A 80 2.53 -14.05 5.54
CA LYS A 80 3.82 -13.35 5.46
C LYS A 80 3.96 -12.26 6.51
N ILE A 81 2.91 -11.47 6.76
CA ILE A 81 2.91 -10.45 7.81
C ILE A 81 3.16 -11.09 9.19
N LEU A 82 2.44 -12.18 9.49
CA LEU A 82 2.50 -12.82 10.81
C LEU A 82 3.81 -13.56 11.06
N SER A 83 4.48 -14.05 10.00
CA SER A 83 5.70 -14.86 10.09
C SER A 83 7.00 -14.07 9.88
N THR A 84 6.92 -12.78 9.55
CA THR A 84 8.11 -11.99 9.23
C THR A 84 8.51 -11.11 10.41
N ASP A 85 9.74 -11.29 10.88
CA ASP A 85 10.31 -10.44 11.92
C ASP A 85 10.58 -9.03 11.41
N VAL A 86 10.37 -8.03 12.26
CA VAL A 86 10.64 -6.63 11.93
C VAL A 86 11.97 -6.21 12.56
N ASN A 87 13.04 -6.37 11.80
CA ASN A 87 14.41 -6.04 12.19
C ASN A 87 15.20 -5.48 11.01
N ILE A 88 16.45 -5.05 11.24
CA ILE A 88 17.31 -4.45 10.21
C ILE A 88 17.72 -5.47 9.14
N GLU A 89 17.92 -6.72 9.51
CA GLU A 89 18.29 -7.79 8.57
C GLU A 89 17.16 -7.99 7.54
N GLU A 90 15.93 -8.15 8.03
CA GLU A 90 14.76 -8.27 7.17
C GLU A 90 14.51 -6.99 6.36
N TRP A 91 14.72 -5.82 6.95
CA TRP A 91 14.61 -4.55 6.21
C TRP A 91 15.58 -4.50 5.02
N ASN A 92 16.85 -4.91 5.21
CA ASN A 92 17.82 -4.99 4.11
C ASN A 92 17.39 -6.01 3.06
N ARG A 93 16.87 -7.17 3.47
CA ARG A 93 16.34 -8.18 2.56
C ARG A 93 15.18 -7.65 1.73
N GLN A 94 14.23 -6.96 2.34
CA GLN A 94 13.09 -6.36 1.63
C GLN A 94 13.53 -5.27 0.64
N LYS A 95 14.57 -4.52 0.94
CA LYS A 95 15.20 -3.60 -0.03
C LYS A 95 15.75 -4.33 -1.25
N VAL A 96 16.46 -5.43 -1.06
CA VAL A 96 16.98 -6.23 -2.17
C VAL A 96 15.87 -6.76 -3.06
N ILE A 97 14.77 -7.26 -2.47
CA ILE A 97 13.59 -7.71 -3.22
C ILE A 97 13.03 -6.57 -4.08
N ARG A 98 12.92 -5.37 -3.53
CA ARG A 98 12.44 -4.19 -4.25
C ARG A 98 13.38 -3.77 -5.39
N GLU A 99 14.67 -3.84 -5.20
CA GLU A 99 15.67 -3.46 -6.19
C GLU A 99 15.81 -4.49 -7.34
N GLN A 100 15.53 -5.76 -7.05
CA GLN A 100 15.69 -6.89 -7.98
C GLN A 100 14.34 -7.53 -8.37
N MET A 101 13.33 -6.73 -8.63
CA MET A 101 11.95 -7.17 -8.87
C MET A 101 11.81 -8.30 -9.90
N ASN A 102 12.68 -8.34 -10.92
CA ASN A 102 12.60 -9.34 -11.99
C ASN A 102 12.90 -10.78 -11.52
N THR A 103 13.40 -10.95 -10.31
CA THR A 103 13.78 -12.28 -9.74
C THR A 103 12.82 -12.78 -8.67
N TYR A 104 11.83 -11.97 -8.31
CA TYR A 104 10.89 -12.28 -7.23
C TYR A 104 9.45 -12.36 -7.72
N SER A 105 8.62 -13.12 -7.01
CA SER A 105 7.19 -13.23 -7.29
C SER A 105 6.43 -11.93 -6.96
N GLY A 106 5.26 -11.74 -7.58
CA GLY A 106 4.40 -10.59 -7.28
C GLY A 106 4.03 -10.49 -5.80
N LEU A 107 3.83 -11.62 -5.10
CA LEU A 107 3.58 -11.64 -3.66
C LEU A 107 4.77 -11.11 -2.85
N GLU A 108 5.99 -11.49 -3.20
CA GLU A 108 7.19 -11.02 -2.50
C GLU A 108 7.42 -9.53 -2.74
N ILE A 109 7.21 -9.07 -3.97
CA ILE A 109 7.30 -7.65 -4.33
C ILE A 109 6.22 -6.84 -3.61
N GLY A 110 4.98 -7.30 -3.61
CA GLY A 110 3.87 -6.64 -2.91
C GLY A 110 4.10 -6.56 -1.40
N PHE A 111 4.60 -7.65 -0.82
CA PHE A 111 4.96 -7.67 0.61
C PHE A 111 6.13 -6.73 0.93
N SER A 112 7.18 -6.72 0.10
CA SER A 112 8.30 -5.78 0.24
C SER A 112 7.82 -4.33 0.23
N THR A 113 6.91 -4.00 -0.69
CA THR A 113 6.30 -2.67 -0.78
C THR A 113 5.58 -2.30 0.51
N PHE A 114 4.76 -3.18 1.06
CA PHE A 114 4.08 -2.99 2.34
C PHE A 114 5.07 -2.85 3.50
N PHE A 115 6.01 -3.78 3.63
CA PHE A 115 6.99 -3.81 4.71
C PHE A 115 7.81 -2.52 4.76
N LEU A 116 8.38 -2.10 3.62
CA LEU A 116 9.15 -0.87 3.55
C LEU A 116 8.29 0.38 3.79
N ASN A 117 7.04 0.40 3.32
CA ASN A 117 6.12 1.48 3.62
C ASN A 117 5.83 1.61 5.12
N ARG A 118 5.76 0.51 5.84
CA ARG A 118 5.49 0.51 7.30
C ARG A 118 6.73 0.79 8.13
N THR A 119 7.91 0.39 7.67
CA THR A 119 9.17 0.48 8.42
C THR A 119 10.06 1.67 8.03
N ASN A 120 9.82 2.30 6.88
CA ASN A 120 10.54 3.49 6.46
C ASN A 120 9.98 4.77 7.07
N ARG A 121 10.86 5.76 7.25
CA ARG A 121 10.48 7.10 7.71
C ARG A 121 9.41 7.70 6.78
N SER A 122 8.34 8.22 7.36
CA SER A 122 7.21 8.84 6.67
C SER A 122 6.51 7.96 5.62
N GLY A 123 6.72 6.64 5.65
CA GLY A 123 6.13 5.71 4.68
C GLY A 123 6.69 5.83 3.26
N ILE A 124 7.83 6.51 3.09
CA ILE A 124 8.50 6.64 1.80
C ILE A 124 9.18 5.31 1.47
N ILE A 125 8.72 4.65 0.41
CA ILE A 125 9.18 3.29 0.06
C ILE A 125 10.60 3.33 -0.50
N ASP A 126 10.88 4.26 -1.42
CA ASP A 126 12.16 4.38 -2.09
C ASP A 126 13.04 5.47 -1.48
N LYS A 127 14.34 5.20 -1.39
CA LYS A 127 15.36 6.18 -0.94
C LYS A 127 15.18 6.68 0.50
N ALA A 128 14.38 6.00 1.30
CA ALA A 128 14.26 6.29 2.73
C ALA A 128 15.01 5.26 3.57
N GLY A 129 15.40 5.64 4.78
CA GLY A 129 15.96 4.76 5.77
C GLY A 129 14.89 4.26 6.76
N PRO A 130 15.20 3.23 7.55
CA PRO A 130 14.29 2.69 8.54
C PRO A 130 13.99 3.70 9.65
N ILE A 131 12.84 3.58 10.25
CA ILE A 131 12.47 4.31 11.46
C ILE A 131 13.48 3.95 12.56
N GLY A 132 14.09 4.95 13.21
CA GLY A 132 15.10 4.75 14.27
C GLY A 132 16.54 4.61 13.76
N GLY A 133 16.78 4.47 12.45
CA GLY A 133 18.13 4.41 11.85
C GLY A 133 18.66 2.99 11.68
N MET A 134 19.89 2.87 11.18
CA MET A 134 20.52 1.60 10.81
C MET A 134 21.19 0.85 11.96
N ASN A 135 21.47 1.51 13.08
CA ASN A 135 22.22 0.95 14.20
C ASN A 135 21.28 0.48 15.34
N GLN A 136 20.16 -0.12 14.97
CA GLN A 136 19.19 -0.57 15.96
C GLN A 136 19.48 -2.03 16.37
N GLU A 137 19.53 -2.24 17.67
CA GLU A 137 19.52 -3.58 18.27
C GLU A 137 18.06 -3.88 18.67
N GLY A 138 17.52 -5.00 18.17
CA GLY A 138 16.19 -5.48 18.52
C GLY A 138 15.14 -5.44 17.40
N THR A 139 13.98 -5.97 17.73
CA THR A 139 12.79 -6.00 16.86
C THR A 139 11.98 -4.71 17.00
N TYR A 140 11.43 -4.23 15.89
CA TYR A 140 10.45 -3.14 15.90
C TYR A 140 9.06 -3.67 16.20
N SER A 141 8.22 -2.87 16.85
CA SER A 141 6.77 -3.05 16.78
C SER A 141 6.23 -2.28 15.57
N ILE A 142 5.47 -2.94 14.72
CA ILE A 142 4.64 -2.28 13.72
C ILE A 142 3.28 -2.06 14.37
N ASP A 143 3.01 -0.81 14.75
CA ASP A 143 1.67 -0.38 15.17
C ASP A 143 0.78 -0.09 13.96
#